data_e2bd2b7936ae15ebca28483641c3f071
#
_entry.id   e2bd2b7936ae15ebca28483641c3f071
#
_cell.length_a   1.000
_cell.length_b   1.000
_cell.length_c   1.000
_cell.angle_alpha   90.00
_cell.angle_beta   90.00
_cell.angle_gamma   90.00
#
_symmetry.space_group_name_H-M   'P 1'
#
loop_
_entity.id
_entity.type
_entity.pdbx_description
1 polymer ?
#
loop_
_entity_poly.entity_id
_entity_poly.type
_entity_poly.pdbx_seq_one_letter_code
_entity_poly.pdbx_strand_id
1 'polypeptide(L)'
;MKAAMANLSNPSSRTDYLSKIEGENMKKVEAIIKPFKLDDVKEGLTELGALGLTVSEVKGYGRQRGHTEVYRGAEYEVDFVPKLKLEVVVDSELAPEVVRVIQEKAKTGAIGDGKIFVVPLEETVRIRTGERGKEAI
;
A
#
# COMPACT_ATOMS: atom_id res chain seq x y z
N MET A 1 -15.40 0.80 24.39
CA MET A 1 -14.74 2.03 23.92
C MET A 1 -14.66 3.11 24.98
N LYS A 2 -15.76 3.44 25.64
CA LYS A 2 -15.74 4.43 26.73
C LYS A 2 -14.82 4.02 27.90
N ALA A 3 -14.78 2.73 28.22
CA ALA A 3 -13.94 2.23 29.31
C ALA A 3 -12.44 2.42 29.02
N ALA A 4 -11.99 2.19 27.77
CA ALA A 4 -10.59 2.40 27.36
C ALA A 4 -10.23 3.87 27.41
N MET A 5 -11.13 4.75 26.99
CA MET A 5 -10.91 6.20 27.02
C MET A 5 -10.87 6.73 28.45
N ALA A 6 -11.74 6.23 29.32
CA ALA A 6 -11.80 6.64 30.73
C ALA A 6 -10.51 6.29 31.48
N ASN A 7 -9.81 5.23 31.10
CA ASN A 7 -8.60 4.77 31.78
C ASN A 7 -7.31 5.43 31.28
N LEU A 8 -7.36 6.27 30.27
CA LEU A 8 -6.16 6.95 29.74
C LEU A 8 -5.51 7.93 30.71
N SER A 9 -6.20 8.35 31.75
CA SER A 9 -5.63 9.19 32.78
C SER A 9 -4.70 8.42 33.74
N ASN A 10 -4.82 7.10 33.80
CA ASN A 10 -3.96 6.25 34.62
C ASN A 10 -2.66 5.93 33.86
N PRO A 11 -1.47 6.25 34.42
CA PRO A 11 -0.20 6.02 33.72
C PRO A 11 0.02 4.58 33.27
N SER A 12 -0.37 3.59 34.11
CA SER A 12 -0.23 2.16 33.73
C SER A 12 -1.14 1.78 32.58
N SER A 13 -2.41 2.17 32.62
CA SER A 13 -3.36 1.91 31.54
C SER A 13 -2.98 2.61 30.26
N ARG A 14 -2.45 3.82 30.38
CA ARG A 14 -1.97 4.58 29.23
C ARG A 14 -0.77 3.92 28.57
N THR A 15 0.17 3.44 29.37
CA THR A 15 1.36 2.73 28.89
C THR A 15 0.93 1.43 28.17
N ASP A 16 0.00 0.68 28.76
CA ASP A 16 -0.52 -0.57 28.18
C ASP A 16 -1.22 -0.29 26.85
N TYR A 17 -2.04 0.75 26.79
CA TYR A 17 -2.74 1.14 25.57
C TYR A 17 -1.76 1.53 24.46
N LEU A 18 -0.75 2.36 24.77
CA LEU A 18 0.25 2.77 23.79
C LEU A 18 1.09 1.59 23.31
N SER A 19 1.49 0.70 24.20
CA SER A 19 2.22 -0.52 23.86
C SER A 19 1.42 -1.42 22.95
N LYS A 20 0.12 -1.55 23.21
CA LYS A 20 -0.78 -2.34 22.37
C LYS A 20 -0.91 -1.75 20.98
N ILE A 21 -1.08 -0.43 20.86
CA ILE A 21 -1.14 0.26 19.57
C ILE A 21 0.17 0.05 18.80
N GLU A 22 1.30 0.23 19.46
CA GLU A 22 2.62 0.08 18.84
C GLU A 22 2.90 -1.38 18.47
N GLY A 23 2.59 -2.32 19.37
CA GLY A 23 2.83 -3.75 19.15
C GLY A 23 1.93 -4.40 18.13
N GLU A 24 0.70 -3.87 17.94
CA GLU A 24 -0.26 -4.37 16.97
C GLU A 24 -0.35 -3.47 15.75
N ASN A 25 0.61 -2.55 15.60
CA ASN A 25 0.56 -1.54 14.56
C ASN A 25 0.73 -2.18 13.18
N MET A 26 -0.23 -1.90 12.32
CA MET A 26 -0.25 -2.37 10.94
C MET A 26 0.09 -1.22 10.02
N LYS A 27 0.69 -1.56 8.90
CA LYS A 27 1.00 -0.60 7.84
C LYS A 27 0.34 -1.02 6.54
N LYS A 28 -0.13 -0.03 5.79
CA LYS A 28 -0.54 -0.25 4.42
C LYS A 28 0.59 0.26 3.52
N VAL A 29 1.11 -0.63 2.70
CA VAL A 29 2.08 -0.26 1.68
C VAL A 29 1.31 -0.07 0.38
N GLU A 30 1.35 1.14 -0.16
CA GLU A 30 0.76 1.48 -1.44
C GLU A 30 1.87 1.70 -2.45
N ALA A 31 1.69 1.19 -3.65
CA ALA A 31 2.65 1.39 -4.71
C ALA A 31 1.94 1.73 -6.00
N ILE A 32 2.44 2.73 -6.70
CA ILE A 32 2.01 3.04 -8.06
C ILE A 32 3.11 2.53 -8.97
N ILE A 33 2.78 1.59 -9.84
CA ILE A 33 3.76 0.91 -10.69
C ILE A 33 3.34 0.91 -12.16
N LYS A 34 4.28 0.61 -13.03
CA LYS A 34 3.99 0.33 -14.43
C LYS A 34 3.20 -0.99 -14.52
N PRO A 35 2.14 -1.05 -15.34
CA PRO A 35 1.27 -2.23 -15.38
C PRO A 35 1.98 -3.56 -15.64
N PHE A 36 2.98 -3.57 -16.53
CA PHE A 36 3.68 -4.80 -16.89
C PHE A 36 4.58 -5.36 -15.78
N LYS A 37 4.74 -4.62 -14.68
CA LYS A 37 5.51 -5.07 -13.53
C LYS A 37 4.71 -5.81 -12.47
N LEU A 38 3.40 -5.91 -12.66
CA LEU A 38 2.52 -6.54 -11.66
C LEU A 38 2.93 -7.97 -11.31
N ASP A 39 3.19 -8.79 -12.32
CA ASP A 39 3.51 -10.19 -12.07
C ASP A 39 4.80 -10.36 -11.28
N ASP A 40 5.82 -9.59 -11.61
CA ASP A 40 7.10 -9.62 -10.88
C ASP A 40 6.92 -9.21 -9.41
N VAL A 41 6.16 -8.14 -9.18
CA VAL A 41 5.89 -7.66 -7.82
C VAL A 41 5.08 -8.69 -7.04
N LYS A 42 4.04 -9.25 -7.66
CA LYS A 42 3.19 -10.26 -7.03
C LYS A 42 4.00 -11.49 -6.62
N GLU A 43 4.87 -11.96 -7.48
CA GLU A 43 5.75 -13.09 -7.19
C GLU A 43 6.66 -12.79 -5.99
N GLY A 44 7.30 -11.63 -5.98
CA GLY A 44 8.17 -11.22 -4.88
C GLY A 44 7.44 -11.11 -3.55
N LEU A 45 6.23 -10.55 -3.56
CA LEU A 45 5.41 -10.44 -2.34
C LEU A 45 4.94 -11.81 -1.85
N THR A 46 4.60 -12.71 -2.76
CA THR A 46 4.21 -14.08 -2.41
C THR A 46 5.36 -14.83 -1.74
N GLU A 47 6.57 -14.71 -2.28
CA GLU A 47 7.77 -15.32 -1.68
C GLU A 47 8.05 -14.78 -0.28
N LEU A 48 7.76 -13.51 -0.05
CA LEU A 48 7.93 -12.88 1.26
C LEU A 48 6.84 -13.29 2.26
N GLY A 49 5.74 -13.86 1.78
CA GLY A 49 4.58 -14.19 2.61
C GLY A 49 3.62 -13.03 2.80
N ALA A 50 3.78 -11.95 2.04
CA ALA A 50 2.86 -10.82 2.07
C ALA A 50 1.68 -11.10 1.14
N LEU A 51 0.61 -11.61 1.72
CA LEU A 51 -0.61 -11.98 0.99
C LEU A 51 -1.68 -10.88 1.13
N GLY A 52 -2.73 -10.98 0.35
CA GLY A 52 -3.83 -10.03 0.42
C GLY A 52 -3.58 -8.75 -0.36
N LEU A 53 -3.00 -8.88 -1.54
CA LEU A 53 -2.74 -7.77 -2.44
C LEU A 53 -4.03 -7.29 -3.11
N THR A 54 -4.29 -6.00 -3.03
CA THR A 54 -5.38 -5.35 -3.77
C THR A 54 -4.78 -4.54 -4.92
N VAL A 55 -5.36 -4.68 -6.10
CA VAL A 55 -4.88 -4.01 -7.31
C VAL A 55 -5.99 -3.16 -7.89
N SER A 56 -5.68 -1.91 -8.20
CA SER A 56 -6.59 -0.97 -8.87
C SER A 56 -5.92 -0.42 -10.11
N GLU A 57 -6.69 -0.27 -11.18
CA GLU A 57 -6.24 0.44 -12.36
C GLU A 57 -6.40 1.94 -12.11
N VAL A 58 -5.32 2.70 -12.32
CA VAL A 58 -5.30 4.14 -12.12
C VAL A 58 -4.60 4.82 -13.28
N LYS A 59 -4.70 6.12 -13.33
CA LYS A 59 -4.01 6.93 -14.34
C LYS A 59 -3.10 7.91 -13.62
N GLY A 60 -1.85 7.98 -14.06
CA GLY A 60 -0.87 8.89 -13.49
C GLY A 60 -0.59 10.06 -14.42
N TYR A 61 -0.39 11.23 -13.82
CA TYR A 61 0.09 12.41 -14.50
C TYR A 61 1.39 12.86 -13.80
N GLY A 62 2.44 13.03 -14.56
CA GLY A 62 3.72 13.40 -13.99
C GLY A 62 4.80 13.57 -15.05
N ARG A 63 6.04 13.20 -14.71
CA ARG A 63 7.20 13.34 -15.62
C ARG A 63 7.12 12.43 -16.84
N GLN A 64 6.51 11.25 -16.71
CA GLN A 64 6.27 10.39 -17.84
C GLN A 64 5.15 10.99 -18.66
N ARG A 65 5.49 11.43 -19.87
CA ARG A 65 4.49 12.03 -20.76
C ARG A 65 3.64 10.94 -21.39
N GLY A 66 2.40 11.26 -21.67
CA GLY A 66 1.53 10.46 -22.49
C GLY A 66 2.00 10.48 -23.95
N HIS A 67 1.17 9.98 -24.81
CA HIS A 67 1.43 9.93 -26.25
C HIS A 67 0.36 10.73 -26.99
N THR A 68 0.64 11.05 -28.24
CA THR A 68 -0.32 11.71 -29.11
C THR A 68 -1.20 10.65 -29.78
N GLU A 69 -2.50 10.84 -29.70
CA GLU A 69 -3.48 9.99 -30.38
C GLU A 69 -4.23 10.80 -31.44
N VAL A 70 -4.64 10.11 -32.51
CA VAL A 70 -5.44 10.74 -33.57
C VAL A 70 -6.87 10.21 -33.46
N TYR A 71 -7.81 11.12 -33.36
CA TYR A 71 -9.22 10.80 -33.31
C TYR A 71 -9.98 11.73 -34.25
N ARG A 72 -10.70 11.16 -35.21
CA ARG A 72 -11.45 11.90 -36.25
C ARG A 72 -10.62 12.94 -36.97
N GLY A 73 -9.34 12.61 -37.25
CA GLY A 73 -8.43 13.50 -37.97
C GLY A 73 -7.80 14.63 -37.15
N ALA A 74 -8.09 14.68 -35.84
CA ALA A 74 -7.47 15.63 -34.92
C ALA A 74 -6.51 14.93 -34.00
N GLU A 75 -5.35 15.53 -33.73
CA GLU A 75 -4.38 15.01 -32.79
C GLU A 75 -4.74 15.44 -31.37
N TYR A 76 -4.68 14.50 -30.43
CA TYR A 76 -4.90 14.76 -29.02
C TYR A 76 -3.69 14.32 -28.24
N GLU A 77 -3.18 15.16 -27.37
CA GLU A 77 -2.13 14.79 -26.43
C GLU A 77 -2.77 14.04 -25.26
N VAL A 78 -2.24 12.85 -24.97
CA VAL A 78 -2.69 12.05 -23.83
C VAL A 78 -1.77 12.35 -22.66
N ASP A 79 -2.26 13.13 -21.69
CA ASP A 79 -1.47 13.57 -20.54
C ASP A 79 -1.38 12.52 -19.44
N PHE A 80 -2.38 11.63 -19.35
CA PHE A 80 -2.42 10.60 -18.34
C PHE A 80 -1.91 9.27 -18.87
N VAL A 81 -1.15 8.58 -18.04
CA VAL A 81 -0.54 7.30 -18.37
C VAL A 81 -1.16 6.22 -17.47
N PRO A 82 -1.57 5.06 -18.05
CA PRO A 82 -2.07 3.95 -17.24
C PRO A 82 -1.02 3.47 -16.25
N LYS A 83 -1.45 3.25 -15.02
CA LYS A 83 -0.65 2.71 -13.93
C LYS A 83 -1.50 1.71 -13.14
N LEU A 84 -0.85 0.93 -12.29
CA LEU A 84 -1.53 0.13 -11.31
C LEU A 84 -1.22 0.66 -9.91
N LYS A 85 -2.23 0.66 -9.07
CA LYS A 85 -2.08 0.93 -7.65
C LYS A 85 -2.20 -0.38 -6.90
N LEU A 86 -1.17 -0.69 -6.16
CA LEU A 86 -1.11 -1.88 -5.32
C LEU A 86 -1.28 -1.46 -3.86
N GLU A 87 -2.05 -2.23 -3.11
CA GLU A 87 -2.21 -2.03 -1.68
C GLU A 87 -2.03 -3.35 -0.98
N VAL A 88 -1.15 -3.40 0.00
CA VAL A 88 -0.95 -4.57 0.84
C VAL A 88 -0.82 -4.12 2.29
N VAL A 89 -1.58 -4.77 3.16
CA VAL A 89 -1.56 -4.48 4.60
C VAL A 89 -0.72 -5.53 5.28
N VAL A 90 0.28 -5.10 6.03
CA VAL A 90 1.22 -5.97 6.71
C VAL A 90 1.53 -5.45 8.10
N ASP A 91 2.10 -6.31 8.92
CA ASP A 91 2.69 -5.93 10.19
C ASP A 91 3.75 -4.86 9.95
N SER A 92 3.84 -3.88 10.85
CA SER A 92 4.83 -2.82 10.75
C SER A 92 6.26 -3.35 10.66
N GLU A 93 6.55 -4.49 11.26
CA GLU A 93 7.87 -5.12 11.19
C GLU A 93 8.21 -5.62 9.80
N LEU A 94 7.21 -6.07 9.04
CA LEU A 94 7.39 -6.58 7.69
C LEU A 94 7.42 -5.48 6.63
N ALA A 95 6.87 -4.31 6.93
CA ALA A 95 6.73 -3.23 5.97
C ALA A 95 8.03 -2.85 5.25
N PRO A 96 9.19 -2.70 5.93
CA PRO A 96 10.44 -2.38 5.24
C PRO A 96 10.83 -3.41 4.17
N GLU A 97 10.63 -4.70 4.44
CA GLU A 97 10.91 -5.75 3.47
C GLU A 97 9.96 -5.71 2.28
N VAL A 98 8.68 -5.41 2.53
CA VAL A 98 7.69 -5.24 1.46
C VAL A 98 8.10 -4.10 0.54
N VAL A 99 8.51 -2.97 1.11
CA VAL A 99 8.99 -1.81 0.34
C VAL A 99 10.19 -2.19 -0.51
N ARG A 100 11.17 -2.90 0.07
CA ARG A 100 12.37 -3.34 -0.65
C ARG A 100 12.01 -4.23 -1.84
N VAL A 101 11.15 -5.21 -1.62
CA VAL A 101 10.73 -6.14 -2.67
C VAL A 101 10.02 -5.41 -3.81
N ILE A 102 9.07 -4.53 -3.47
CA ILE A 102 8.34 -3.77 -4.50
C ILE A 102 9.32 -2.89 -5.29
N GLN A 103 10.22 -2.20 -4.62
CA GLN A 103 11.20 -1.34 -5.27
C GLN A 103 12.06 -2.13 -6.25
N GLU A 104 12.59 -3.26 -5.84
CA GLU A 104 13.42 -4.10 -6.70
C GLU A 104 12.65 -4.65 -7.89
N LYS A 105 11.46 -5.17 -7.65
CA LYS A 105 10.68 -5.86 -8.69
C LYS A 105 9.99 -4.90 -9.67
N ALA A 106 9.62 -3.71 -9.23
CA ALA A 106 8.95 -2.73 -10.07
C ALA A 106 9.90 -1.80 -10.83
N LYS A 107 11.17 -1.76 -10.45
CA LYS A 107 12.14 -0.84 -11.02
C LYS A 107 12.50 -1.21 -12.46
N THR A 108 12.45 -0.23 -13.37
CA THR A 108 13.04 -0.33 -14.72
C THR A 108 14.25 0.59 -14.87
N GLY A 109 14.37 1.60 -14.01
CA GLY A 109 15.39 2.65 -14.09
C GLY A 109 14.99 3.82 -14.97
N ALA A 110 13.79 3.78 -15.55
CA ALA A 110 13.27 4.84 -16.40
C ALA A 110 12.27 5.72 -15.65
N ILE A 111 12.02 6.90 -16.19
CA ILE A 111 10.97 7.80 -15.69
C ILE A 111 9.62 7.07 -15.75
N GLY A 112 8.81 7.25 -14.72
CA GLY A 112 7.50 6.63 -14.65
C GLY A 112 7.46 5.32 -13.88
N ASP A 113 8.56 4.92 -13.25
CA ASP A 113 8.60 3.71 -12.41
C ASP A 113 7.62 3.76 -11.23
N GLY A 114 7.24 4.96 -10.81
CA GLY A 114 6.24 5.13 -9.78
C GLY A 114 6.82 5.43 -8.41
N LYS A 115 5.98 5.23 -7.40
CA LYS A 115 6.32 5.56 -6.00
C LYS A 115 5.71 4.54 -5.06
N ILE A 116 6.29 4.46 -3.89
CA ILE A 116 5.80 3.61 -2.80
C ILE A 116 5.51 4.51 -1.60
N PHE A 117 4.35 4.28 -0.98
CA PHE A 117 3.93 5.00 0.22
C PHE A 117 3.69 3.99 1.33
N VAL A 118 4.12 4.34 2.53
CA VAL A 118 3.83 3.53 3.73
C VAL A 118 2.92 4.35 4.62
N VAL A 119 1.74 3.82 4.89
CA VAL A 119 0.69 4.52 5.63
C VAL A 119 0.43 3.76 6.93
N PRO A 120 0.55 4.41 8.09
CA PRO A 120 0.16 3.77 9.34
C PRO A 120 -1.35 3.61 9.40
N LEU A 121 -1.80 2.45 9.83
CA LEU A 121 -3.22 2.17 10.01
C LEU A 121 -3.57 2.22 11.48
N GLU A 122 -4.64 2.93 11.81
CA GLU A 122 -5.15 2.95 13.17
C GLU A 122 -5.79 1.61 13.53
N GLU A 123 -6.47 0.99 12.56
CA GLU A 123 -7.18 -0.23 12.79
C GLU A 123 -7.33 -1.04 11.50
N THR A 124 -7.33 -2.37 11.66
CA THR A 124 -7.62 -3.32 10.59
C THR A 124 -8.65 -4.30 11.12
N VAL A 125 -9.73 -4.51 10.38
CA VAL A 125 -10.82 -5.40 10.79
C VAL A 125 -11.15 -6.32 9.63
N ARG A 126 -11.19 -7.64 9.92
CA ARG A 126 -11.66 -8.61 8.93
C ARG A 126 -13.19 -8.62 8.96
N ILE A 127 -13.80 -8.38 7.83
CA ILE A 127 -15.27 -8.28 7.74
C ILE A 127 -15.95 -9.58 8.16
N ARG A 128 -15.44 -10.72 7.69
CA ARG A 128 -16.09 -12.02 7.93
C ARG A 128 -16.11 -12.41 9.41
N THR A 129 -15.03 -12.13 10.14
CA THR A 129 -14.85 -12.64 11.50
C THR A 129 -14.89 -11.55 12.56
N GLY A 130 -14.68 -10.29 12.18
CA GLY A 130 -14.53 -9.19 13.13
C GLY A 130 -13.18 -9.15 13.83
N GLU A 131 -12.26 -10.03 13.46
CA GLU A 131 -10.92 -10.02 14.03
C GLU A 131 -10.19 -8.73 13.69
N ARG A 132 -9.34 -8.26 14.60
CA ARG A 132 -8.66 -6.98 14.51
C ARG A 132 -7.15 -7.12 14.56
N GLY A 133 -6.45 -6.11 14.03
CA GLY A 133 -5.00 -6.06 14.05
C GLY A 133 -4.38 -7.14 13.18
N LYS A 134 -3.32 -7.77 13.68
CA LYS A 134 -2.63 -8.86 12.97
C LYS A 134 -3.54 -10.01 12.59
N GLU A 135 -4.51 -10.32 13.45
CA GLU A 135 -5.44 -11.43 13.22
C GLU A 135 -6.43 -11.14 12.09
N ALA A 136 -6.57 -9.89 11.68
CA ALA A 136 -7.46 -9.48 10.60
C ALA A 136 -6.91 -9.82 9.21
N ILE A 137 -5.63 -10.14 9.10
CA ILE A 137 -4.95 -10.36 7.83
C ILE A 137 -4.84 -11.83 7.47
#